data_820686ce45667c01e3eb7c5483df8702
#
_entry.id   820686ce45667c01e3eb7c5483df8702
#
_cell.length_a   1.000
_cell.length_b   1.000
_cell.length_c   1.000
_cell.angle_alpha   90.00
_cell.angle_beta   90.00
_cell.angle_gamma   90.00
#
_symmetry.space_group_name_H-M   'P 1'
#
loop_
_entity.id
_entity.type
_entity.pdbx_description
1 polymer ?
#
loop_
_entity_poly.entity_id
_entity_poly.type
_entity_poly.pdbx_seq_one_letter_code
_entity_poly.pdbx_strand_id
1 'polypeptide(L)'
;SAYREAMDALEELSKNFSGNKEEVKPFHVTLSDILRQYNSRMQQSNMMTKTTGELLLCFKEKNLGADTLSAIAEVLRKNDAVKFAKFIPLQTESKNTWEQMKNILSSLQQFYQTPKSQV
;
A
#
# COMPACT_ATOMS: atom_id res chain seq x y z
N SER A 1 -12.84 11.51 3.09
CA SER A 1 -12.94 10.22 2.40
C SER A 1 -11.74 9.34 2.71
N ALA A 2 -11.91 8.05 2.50
CA ALA A 2 -10.82 7.09 2.72
C ALA A 2 -9.62 7.40 1.83
N TYR A 3 -9.87 7.77 0.60
CA TYR A 3 -8.80 8.09 -0.34
C TYR A 3 -8.03 9.33 0.10
N ARG A 4 -8.74 10.39 0.51
CA ARG A 4 -8.09 11.61 0.97
C ARG A 4 -7.26 11.34 2.22
N GLU A 5 -7.78 10.54 3.15
CA GLU A 5 -7.04 10.18 4.35
C GLU A 5 -5.75 9.44 4.00
N ALA A 6 -5.82 8.51 3.04
CA ALA A 6 -4.64 7.76 2.62
C ALA A 6 -3.61 8.67 1.95
N MET A 7 -4.06 9.58 1.08
CA MET A 7 -3.14 10.50 0.40
C MET A 7 -2.50 11.47 1.37
N ASP A 8 -3.26 11.95 2.35
CA ASP A 8 -2.72 12.84 3.38
C ASP A 8 -1.68 12.10 4.23
N ALA A 9 -1.94 10.83 4.56
CA ALA A 9 -0.98 10.02 5.33
C ALA A 9 0.31 9.80 4.53
N LEU A 10 0.21 9.57 3.23
CA LEU A 10 1.39 9.45 2.36
C LEU A 10 2.21 10.73 2.34
N GLU A 11 1.54 11.88 2.22
CA GLU A 11 2.24 13.16 2.22
C GLU A 11 2.95 13.41 3.54
N GLU A 12 2.27 13.13 4.65
CA GLU A 12 2.87 13.30 5.97
C GLU A 12 4.08 12.40 6.14
N LEU A 13 3.98 11.15 5.69
CA LEU A 13 5.09 10.21 5.77
C LEU A 13 6.29 10.70 4.97
N SER A 14 6.05 11.21 3.76
CA SER A 14 7.11 11.74 2.90
C SER A 14 7.81 12.93 3.53
N LYS A 15 7.04 13.85 4.11
CA LYS A 15 7.60 15.05 4.74
C LYS A 15 8.52 14.71 5.90
N ASN A 16 8.18 13.66 6.65
CA ASN A 16 8.92 13.31 7.85
C ASN A 16 10.07 12.34 7.61
N PHE A 17 10.23 11.85 6.39
CA PHE A 17 11.26 10.87 6.08
C PHE A 17 12.54 11.56 5.63
N SER A 18 13.60 11.45 6.45
CA SER A 18 14.89 12.03 6.13
C SER A 18 15.85 11.04 5.48
N GLY A 19 15.50 9.76 5.49
CA GLY A 19 16.37 8.71 4.92
C GLY A 19 17.35 8.12 5.91
N ASN A 20 17.29 8.53 7.19
CA ASN A 20 18.14 7.94 8.21
C ASN A 20 17.80 6.46 8.38
N LYS A 21 18.84 5.67 8.67
CA LYS A 21 18.70 4.21 8.73
C LYS A 21 17.59 3.75 9.67
N GLU A 22 17.48 4.40 10.82
CA GLU A 22 16.47 4.01 11.82
C GLU A 22 15.04 4.34 11.40
N GLU A 23 14.87 5.17 10.37
CA GLU A 23 13.54 5.53 9.88
C GLU A 23 13.03 4.57 8.80
N VAL A 24 13.94 3.77 8.23
CA VAL A 24 13.60 2.97 7.03
C VAL A 24 12.51 1.93 7.33
N LYS A 25 12.68 1.16 8.41
CA LYS A 25 11.71 0.13 8.76
C LYS A 25 10.35 0.74 9.10
N PRO A 26 10.25 1.75 9.98
CA PRO A 26 8.96 2.39 10.24
C PRO A 26 8.32 2.97 8.98
N PHE A 27 9.11 3.53 8.07
CA PHE A 27 8.60 4.09 6.82
C PHE A 27 7.89 3.01 5.99
N HIS A 28 8.54 1.87 5.79
CA HIS A 28 7.97 0.79 4.97
C HIS A 28 6.80 0.09 5.67
N VAL A 29 6.85 -0.06 6.99
CA VAL A 29 5.72 -0.59 7.75
C VAL A 29 4.51 0.33 7.59
N THR A 30 4.73 1.64 7.70
CA THR A 30 3.66 2.63 7.58
C THR A 30 3.05 2.62 6.17
N LEU A 31 3.88 2.47 5.13
CA LEU A 31 3.35 2.37 3.76
C LEU A 31 2.34 1.23 3.64
N SER A 32 2.68 0.04 4.14
CA SER A 32 1.76 -1.09 4.09
C SER A 32 0.51 -0.84 4.94
N ASP A 33 0.66 -0.18 6.08
CA ASP A 33 -0.48 0.13 6.94
C ASP A 33 -1.43 1.14 6.31
N ILE A 34 -0.90 2.09 5.53
CA ILE A 34 -1.75 3.03 4.81
C ILE A 34 -2.65 2.28 3.82
N LEU A 35 -2.10 1.31 3.11
CA LEU A 35 -2.89 0.49 2.21
C LEU A 35 -3.94 -0.33 2.98
N ARG A 36 -3.54 -0.93 4.11
CA ARG A 36 -4.47 -1.70 4.94
C ARG A 36 -5.61 -0.84 5.45
N GLN A 37 -5.29 0.37 5.90
CA GLN A 37 -6.30 1.28 6.43
C GLN A 37 -7.25 1.73 5.32
N TYR A 38 -6.73 2.10 4.16
CA TYR A 38 -7.55 2.47 3.02
C TYR A 38 -8.50 1.34 2.65
N ASN A 39 -7.96 0.12 2.53
CA ASN A 39 -8.76 -1.02 2.15
C ASN A 39 -9.79 -1.39 3.23
N SER A 40 -9.44 -1.23 4.50
CA SER A 40 -10.39 -1.43 5.60
C SER A 40 -11.59 -0.50 5.46
N ARG A 41 -11.33 0.77 5.13
CA ARG A 41 -12.41 1.74 4.96
C ARG A 41 -13.27 1.39 3.74
N MET A 42 -12.64 1.04 2.64
CA MET A 42 -13.37 0.73 1.41
C MET A 42 -14.17 -0.57 1.50
N GLN A 43 -13.66 -1.56 2.24
CA GLN A 43 -14.33 -2.85 2.42
C GLN A 43 -15.27 -2.86 3.61
N GLN A 44 -15.24 -1.84 4.45
CA GLN A 44 -16.01 -1.79 5.69
C GLN A 44 -15.70 -3.02 6.57
N SER A 45 -14.43 -3.37 6.63
CA SER A 45 -13.96 -4.54 7.35
C SER A 45 -12.52 -4.28 7.81
N ASN A 46 -12.17 -4.74 9.00
CA ASN A 46 -10.82 -4.50 9.52
C ASN A 46 -9.79 -5.36 8.77
N MET A 47 -8.92 -4.70 8.04
CA MET A 47 -7.83 -5.35 7.30
C MET A 47 -6.47 -5.14 7.96
N MET A 48 -6.43 -4.45 9.12
CA MET A 48 -5.16 -4.04 9.71
C MET A 48 -4.30 -5.22 10.17
N THR A 49 -4.92 -6.33 10.52
CA THR A 49 -4.19 -7.50 11.00
C THR A 49 -3.92 -8.54 9.92
N LYS A 50 -4.32 -8.28 8.68
CA LYS A 50 -4.12 -9.24 7.60
C LYS A 50 -2.66 -9.28 7.17
N THR A 51 -2.17 -10.48 6.92
CA THR A 51 -0.85 -10.69 6.34
C THR A 51 -0.88 -10.27 4.87
N THR A 52 0.32 -10.15 4.27
CA THR A 52 0.43 -9.89 2.84
C THR A 52 -0.33 -10.92 2.02
N GLY A 53 -0.17 -12.20 2.35
CA GLY A 53 -0.88 -13.25 1.61
C GLY A 53 -2.39 -13.13 1.72
N GLU A 54 -2.88 -12.81 2.91
CA GLU A 54 -4.32 -12.63 3.12
C GLU A 54 -4.86 -11.42 2.37
N LEU A 55 -4.12 -10.31 2.37
CA LEU A 55 -4.51 -9.13 1.60
C LEU A 55 -4.55 -9.43 0.10
N LEU A 56 -3.54 -10.13 -0.40
CA LEU A 56 -3.49 -10.47 -1.82
C LEU A 56 -4.67 -11.33 -2.24
N LEU A 57 -5.10 -12.27 -1.37
CA LEU A 57 -6.29 -13.05 -1.65
C LEU A 57 -7.53 -12.15 -1.73
N CYS A 58 -7.66 -11.21 -0.80
CA CYS A 58 -8.79 -10.27 -0.83
C CYS A 58 -8.83 -9.48 -2.14
N PHE A 59 -7.68 -8.97 -2.58
CA PHE A 59 -7.61 -8.21 -3.82
C PHE A 59 -7.86 -9.09 -5.04
N LYS A 60 -7.36 -10.31 -5.03
CA LYS A 60 -7.54 -11.24 -6.14
C LYS A 60 -9.01 -11.55 -6.37
N GLU A 61 -9.78 -11.66 -5.30
CA GLU A 61 -11.21 -11.94 -5.40
C GLU A 61 -12.02 -10.79 -5.99
N LYS A 62 -11.42 -9.60 -6.08
CA LYS A 62 -12.14 -8.43 -6.55
C LYS A 62 -12.03 -8.17 -8.04
N ASN A 63 -11.34 -9.03 -8.76
CA ASN A 63 -11.23 -8.87 -10.21
C ASN A 63 -10.43 -7.61 -10.61
N LEU A 64 -9.44 -7.25 -9.84
CA LEU A 64 -8.53 -6.18 -10.22
C LEU A 64 -7.75 -6.60 -11.46
N GLY A 65 -7.34 -5.62 -12.27
CA GLY A 65 -6.46 -5.92 -13.39
C GLY A 65 -5.15 -6.54 -12.92
N ALA A 66 -4.56 -7.37 -13.78
CA ALA A 66 -3.34 -8.10 -13.43
C ALA A 66 -2.19 -7.15 -13.05
N ASP A 67 -2.09 -6.00 -13.73
CA ASP A 67 -1.02 -5.05 -13.45
C ASP A 67 -1.16 -4.45 -12.05
N THR A 68 -2.36 -4.10 -11.65
CA THR A 68 -2.60 -3.53 -10.32
C THR A 68 -2.32 -4.57 -9.24
N LEU A 69 -2.78 -5.79 -9.42
CA LEU A 69 -2.55 -6.86 -8.45
C LEU A 69 -1.06 -7.16 -8.32
N SER A 70 -0.34 -7.19 -9.44
CA SER A 70 1.10 -7.42 -9.45
C SER A 70 1.85 -6.31 -8.71
N ALA A 71 1.45 -5.06 -8.94
CA ALA A 71 2.07 -3.90 -8.28
C ALA A 71 1.85 -3.97 -6.75
N ILE A 72 0.64 -4.33 -6.33
CA ILE A 72 0.35 -4.49 -4.90
C ILE A 72 1.24 -5.57 -4.29
N ALA A 73 1.34 -6.72 -4.95
CA ALA A 73 2.16 -7.83 -4.46
C ALA A 73 3.62 -7.41 -4.34
N GLU A 74 4.14 -6.71 -5.33
CA GLU A 74 5.53 -6.27 -5.32
C GLU A 74 5.82 -5.35 -4.14
N VAL A 75 4.98 -4.35 -3.91
CA VAL A 75 5.21 -3.37 -2.84
C VAL A 75 5.05 -4.02 -1.46
N LEU A 76 4.01 -4.82 -1.27
CA LEU A 76 3.81 -5.48 0.01
C LEU A 76 4.97 -6.43 0.36
N ARG A 77 5.50 -7.15 -0.64
CA ARG A 77 6.63 -8.06 -0.41
C ARG A 77 7.92 -7.32 -0.12
N LYS A 78 8.14 -6.17 -0.78
CA LYS A 78 9.28 -5.31 -0.45
C LYS A 78 9.20 -4.84 0.99
N ASN A 79 8.03 -4.36 1.41
CA ASN A 79 7.85 -3.85 2.76
C ASN A 79 8.02 -4.97 3.79
N ASP A 80 7.56 -6.17 3.48
CA ASP A 80 7.77 -7.33 4.35
C ASP A 80 9.25 -7.67 4.49
N ALA A 81 10.01 -7.59 3.40
CA ALA A 81 11.45 -7.86 3.45
C ALA A 81 12.16 -6.87 4.38
N VAL A 82 11.75 -5.61 4.37
CA VAL A 82 12.29 -4.60 5.28
C VAL A 82 11.88 -4.90 6.72
N LYS A 83 10.63 -5.27 6.93
CA LYS A 83 10.09 -5.50 8.26
C LYS A 83 10.63 -6.76 8.92
N PHE A 84 10.71 -7.86 8.17
CA PHE A 84 10.98 -9.17 8.74
C PHE A 84 12.36 -9.73 8.41
N ALA A 85 12.94 -9.37 7.27
CA ALA A 85 14.22 -9.94 6.80
C ALA A 85 15.40 -9.00 6.98
N LYS A 86 15.21 -7.88 7.66
CA LYS A 86 16.25 -6.88 7.91
C LYS A 86 16.89 -6.34 6.64
N PHE A 87 16.16 -6.36 5.54
CA PHE A 87 16.62 -5.75 4.31
C PHE A 87 16.54 -4.23 4.48
N ILE A 88 17.62 -3.53 4.12
CA ILE A 88 17.67 -2.07 4.22
C ILE A 88 17.81 -1.50 2.81
N PRO A 89 16.71 -1.01 2.21
CA PRO A 89 16.79 -0.42 0.88
C PRO A 89 17.53 0.90 0.89
N LEU A 90 18.04 1.29 -0.27
CA LEU A 90 18.59 2.63 -0.47
C LEU A 90 17.46 3.66 -0.34
N GLN A 91 17.82 4.90 -0.01
CA GLN A 91 16.83 5.97 0.10
C GLN A 91 16.03 6.14 -1.19
N THR A 92 16.69 6.02 -2.35
CA THR A 92 16.02 6.11 -3.65
C THR A 92 15.01 4.99 -3.84
N GLU A 93 15.31 3.79 -3.34
CA GLU A 93 14.38 2.67 -3.40
C GLU A 93 13.16 2.91 -2.51
N SER A 94 13.38 3.48 -1.33
CA SER A 94 12.27 3.81 -0.42
C SER A 94 11.35 4.85 -1.04
N LYS A 95 11.91 5.87 -1.67
CA LYS A 95 11.12 6.89 -2.36
C LYS A 95 10.34 6.29 -3.52
N ASN A 96 10.96 5.37 -4.25
CA ASN A 96 10.30 4.69 -5.35
C ASN A 96 9.13 3.84 -4.85
N THR A 97 9.31 3.16 -3.72
CA THR A 97 8.24 2.37 -3.11
C THR A 97 7.07 3.26 -2.69
N TRP A 98 7.37 4.46 -2.18
CA TRP A 98 6.35 5.44 -1.84
C TRP A 98 5.54 5.85 -3.09
N GLU A 99 6.23 6.13 -4.20
CA GLU A 99 5.57 6.46 -5.46
C GLU A 99 4.70 5.31 -5.95
N GLN A 100 5.21 4.09 -5.84
CA GLN A 100 4.43 2.91 -6.22
C GLN A 100 3.16 2.79 -5.38
N MET A 101 3.26 3.04 -4.07
CA MET A 101 2.08 2.98 -3.20
C MET A 101 1.07 4.06 -3.58
N LYS A 102 1.54 5.26 -3.89
CA LYS A 102 0.65 6.33 -4.34
C LYS A 102 -0.12 5.92 -5.59
N ASN A 103 0.57 5.33 -6.55
CA ASN A 103 -0.04 4.85 -7.79
C ASN A 103 -1.05 3.72 -7.54
N ILE A 104 -0.72 2.82 -6.62
CA ILE A 104 -1.62 1.73 -6.24
C ILE A 104 -2.92 2.29 -5.67
N LEU A 105 -2.82 3.25 -4.74
CA LEU A 105 -4.01 3.84 -4.14
C LEU A 105 -4.87 4.56 -5.19
N SER A 106 -4.22 5.24 -6.13
CA SER A 106 -4.94 5.90 -7.22
C SER A 106 -5.67 4.88 -8.09
N SER A 107 -5.02 3.77 -8.42
CA SER A 107 -5.63 2.71 -9.22
C SER A 107 -6.80 2.06 -8.48
N LEU A 108 -6.64 1.81 -7.19
CA LEU A 108 -7.71 1.23 -6.38
C LEU A 108 -8.89 2.17 -6.27
N GLN A 109 -8.63 3.47 -6.12
CA GLN A 109 -9.71 4.45 -6.04
C GLN A 109 -10.52 4.47 -7.33
N GLN A 110 -9.85 4.43 -8.48
CA GLN A 110 -10.52 4.35 -9.76
C GLN A 110 -11.36 3.07 -9.86
N PHE A 111 -10.79 1.95 -9.43
CA PHE A 111 -11.50 0.68 -9.44
C PHE A 111 -12.76 0.74 -8.59
N TYR A 112 -12.68 1.29 -7.37
CA TYR A 112 -13.83 1.35 -6.49
C TYR A 112 -14.89 2.35 -6.97
N GLN A 113 -14.50 3.36 -7.73
CA GLN A 113 -15.46 4.33 -8.26
C GLN A 113 -16.10 3.90 -9.56
N THR A 114 -15.52 2.91 -10.26
CA THR A 114 -16.08 2.45 -11.53
C THR A 114 -17.36 1.67 -11.26
N PRO A 115 -18.46 2.00 -11.97
CA PRO A 115 -19.70 1.25 -11.82
C PRO A 115 -19.49 -0.21 -12.16
N LYS A 116 -20.07 -1.09 -11.30
CA LYS A 116 -19.90 -2.49 -11.55
C LYS A 116 -20.89 -2.97 -12.53
N SER A 117 -20.52 -3.85 -13.31
CA SER A 117 -21.36 -4.46 -14.03
C SER A 117 -22.25 -4.01 -14.77
N GLN A 118 -21.91 -3.63 -15.52
CA GLN A 118 -22.63 -3.25 -16.54
C GLN A 118 -22.95 -4.29 -17.47
N VAL A 119 -23.07 -5.32 -17.15
CA VAL A 119 -23.33 -6.43 -18.01
C VAL A 119 -24.73 -6.55 -18.40
#